data_c2dbf46ec88e7fa19b1b77be5ad5ae34
#
_entry.id   c2dbf46ec88e7fa19b1b77be5ad5ae34
#
_cell.length_a   1.000
_cell.length_b   1.000
_cell.length_c   1.000
_cell.angle_alpha   90.00
_cell.angle_beta   90.00
_cell.angle_gamma   90.00
#
_symmetry.space_group_name_H-M   'P 1'
#
loop_
_entity.id
_entity.type
_entity.pdbx_description
1 polymer ?
#
loop_
_entity_poly.entity_id
_entity_poly.type
_entity_poly.pdbx_seq_one_letter_code
_entity_poly.pdbx_strand_id
1 'polypeptide(L)'
;MRNILAVSLVLTAVLAAAIAAPRAASPSSDYTIQAIRYAELPDFPLSELVVGGPQGEKIDIAMVIWLIRGEGRNILFDSGFHRQSWFKYFPMKDFLQPDEAVKLAGVQPEEVTDIVISHAHWDHMGGIDLFPKATVWIQKEEFRYYTGEAWQAGGHHGGIDPEDVQELVRINTEGRLRLVDGDNQEILPGIRVFTGSRHTYASEYLLVSGAKPFVLASDNCYLYRNLEKHMSSATFSEADHQANIQNQARMIELAGSADRVVPGHDALQFQRFPSEGRIAKIR
;
A
#
# COMPACT_ATOMS: atom_id res chain seq x y z
N MET A 1 6.30 -8.20 -83.60
CA MET A 1 6.09 -6.94 -82.86
C MET A 1 4.86 -7.13 -81.97
N ARG A 2 5.02 -7.42 -80.68
CA ARG A 2 3.91 -7.61 -79.73
C ARG A 2 4.09 -6.59 -78.62
N ASN A 3 3.18 -5.63 -78.56
CA ASN A 3 3.12 -4.61 -77.52
C ASN A 3 2.55 -5.25 -76.23
N ILE A 4 3.30 -5.16 -75.14
CA ILE A 4 2.82 -5.54 -73.80
C ILE A 4 2.48 -4.23 -73.10
N LEU A 5 1.20 -3.98 -72.85
CA LEU A 5 0.73 -2.91 -71.97
C LEU A 5 0.94 -3.36 -70.52
N ALA A 6 1.69 -2.59 -69.74
CA ALA A 6 1.79 -2.73 -68.31
C ALA A 6 0.68 -1.90 -67.62
N VAL A 7 -0.20 -2.59 -66.88
CA VAL A 7 -1.23 -1.97 -66.07
C VAL A 7 -0.64 -1.82 -64.67
N SER A 8 -0.40 -0.57 -64.23
CA SER A 8 0.00 -0.23 -62.87
C SER A 8 -1.23 -0.14 -61.97
N LEU A 9 -1.32 -1.07 -61.02
CA LEU A 9 -2.34 -1.06 -59.96
C LEU A 9 -1.89 -0.17 -58.82
N VAL A 10 -2.53 0.99 -58.62
CA VAL A 10 -2.26 1.85 -57.48
C VAL A 10 -3.16 1.40 -56.32
N LEU A 11 -2.54 0.81 -55.31
CA LEU A 11 -3.22 0.39 -54.07
C LEU A 11 -3.25 1.59 -53.12
N THR A 12 -4.40 2.26 -53.00
CA THR A 12 -4.62 3.29 -51.96
C THR A 12 -4.94 2.62 -50.64
N ALA A 13 -4.03 2.64 -49.69
CA ALA A 13 -4.24 2.22 -48.30
C ALA A 13 -5.01 3.31 -47.55
N VAL A 14 -6.26 3.06 -47.20
CA VAL A 14 -7.05 3.92 -46.32
C VAL A 14 -6.64 3.58 -44.86
N LEU A 15 -5.88 4.49 -44.24
CA LEU A 15 -5.55 4.41 -42.83
C LEU A 15 -6.79 4.84 -42.02
N ALA A 16 -7.55 3.89 -41.47
CA ALA A 16 -8.63 4.16 -40.51
C ALA A 16 -7.98 4.51 -39.14
N ALA A 17 -7.93 5.77 -38.80
CA ALA A 17 -7.58 6.22 -37.46
C ALA A 17 -8.73 5.83 -36.50
N ALA A 18 -8.50 4.82 -35.69
CA ALA A 18 -9.40 4.50 -34.58
C ALA A 18 -9.35 5.63 -33.54
N ILE A 19 -10.35 6.49 -33.54
CA ILE A 19 -10.57 7.47 -32.47
C ILE A 19 -10.96 6.66 -31.24
N ALA A 20 -10.04 6.52 -30.28
CA ALA A 20 -10.35 5.94 -28.97
C ALA A 20 -11.41 6.84 -28.31
N ALA A 21 -12.61 6.30 -28.12
CA ALA A 21 -13.64 6.97 -27.35
C ALA A 21 -13.11 7.28 -25.94
N PRO A 22 -13.40 8.45 -25.37
CA PRO A 22 -13.01 8.75 -24.01
C PRO A 22 -13.64 7.69 -23.10
N ARG A 23 -12.80 6.97 -22.35
CA ARG A 23 -13.25 6.00 -21.36
C ARG A 23 -14.11 6.76 -20.36
N ALA A 24 -15.41 6.40 -20.30
CA ALA A 24 -16.31 7.00 -19.34
C ALA A 24 -15.66 6.89 -17.95
N ALA A 25 -15.63 8.00 -17.22
CA ALA A 25 -15.19 8.00 -15.83
C ALA A 25 -16.04 6.96 -15.10
N SER A 26 -15.40 6.00 -14.46
CA SER A 26 -16.10 5.04 -13.61
C SER A 26 -16.93 5.83 -12.60
N PRO A 27 -18.18 5.44 -12.33
CA PRO A 27 -18.99 6.10 -11.31
C PRO A 27 -18.16 6.18 -10.02
N SER A 28 -18.25 7.30 -9.32
CA SER A 28 -17.50 7.51 -8.08
C SER A 28 -17.92 6.43 -7.09
N SER A 29 -17.06 5.45 -6.88
CA SER A 29 -17.29 4.40 -5.90
C SER A 29 -17.32 5.04 -4.52
N ASP A 30 -18.44 4.96 -3.81
CA ASP A 30 -18.57 5.50 -2.46
C ASP A 30 -17.95 4.52 -1.44
N TYR A 31 -16.63 4.51 -1.39
CA TYR A 31 -15.92 3.77 -0.36
C TYR A 31 -15.92 4.53 0.97
N THR A 32 -16.15 3.84 2.07
CA THR A 32 -15.80 4.31 3.40
C THR A 32 -14.38 3.83 3.74
N ILE A 33 -13.66 4.62 4.53
CA ILE A 33 -12.29 4.31 4.96
C ILE A 33 -12.22 4.46 6.48
N GLN A 34 -11.77 3.42 7.16
CA GLN A 34 -11.53 3.43 8.60
C GLN A 34 -10.07 3.02 8.86
N ALA A 35 -9.36 3.80 9.67
CA ALA A 35 -8.11 3.37 10.26
C ALA A 35 -8.41 2.62 11.57
N ILE A 36 -7.81 1.46 11.74
CA ILE A 36 -7.99 0.61 12.92
C ILE A 36 -6.63 0.46 13.58
N ARG A 37 -6.48 1.03 14.78
CA ARG A 37 -5.25 0.87 15.57
C ARG A 37 -5.28 -0.47 16.30
N TYR A 38 -4.37 -1.37 15.93
CA TYR A 38 -4.27 -2.68 16.56
C TYR A 38 -3.21 -2.73 17.67
N ALA A 39 -2.27 -1.77 17.71
CA ALA A 39 -1.30 -1.60 18.79
C ALA A 39 -0.73 -0.18 18.85
N GLU A 40 0.06 0.10 19.87
CA GLU A 40 0.95 1.25 19.98
C GLU A 40 2.38 0.78 20.21
N LEU A 41 3.33 1.39 19.54
CA LEU A 41 4.75 1.22 19.83
C LEU A 41 5.28 2.50 20.46
N PRO A 42 5.56 2.49 21.79
CA PRO A 42 6.01 3.66 22.49
C PRO A 42 7.50 3.93 22.25
N ASP A 43 7.92 5.16 22.51
CA ASP A 43 9.32 5.58 22.57
C ASP A 43 10.12 5.25 21.30
N PHE A 44 9.50 5.23 20.13
CA PHE A 44 10.16 4.92 18.87
C PHE A 44 11.07 6.10 18.44
N PRO A 45 12.32 5.86 18.01
CA PRO A 45 13.21 6.93 17.58
C PRO A 45 12.68 7.66 16.35
N LEU A 46 12.46 8.96 16.46
CA LEU A 46 11.95 9.75 15.34
C LEU A 46 12.87 9.72 14.12
N SER A 47 14.19 9.65 14.35
CA SER A 47 15.19 9.56 13.28
C SER A 47 15.10 8.30 12.41
N GLU A 48 14.45 7.25 12.90
CA GLU A 48 14.15 6.03 12.13
C GLU A 48 12.95 6.22 11.17
N LEU A 49 12.11 7.22 11.43
CA LEU A 49 10.89 7.50 10.65
C LEU A 49 11.05 8.69 9.70
N VAL A 50 11.88 9.65 10.10
CA VAL A 50 12.08 10.91 9.39
C VAL A 50 13.57 11.12 9.16
N VAL A 51 14.00 10.97 7.93
CA VAL A 51 15.41 11.14 7.55
C VAL A 51 15.86 12.58 7.86
N GLY A 52 16.96 12.71 8.61
CA GLY A 52 17.43 14.01 9.09
C GLY A 52 16.62 14.61 10.24
N GLY A 53 15.72 13.83 10.83
CA GLY A 53 15.00 14.18 12.04
C GLY A 53 15.94 14.35 13.25
N PRO A 54 15.47 15.06 14.32
CA PRO A 54 16.25 15.26 15.51
C PRO A 54 16.72 13.94 16.16
N GLN A 55 18.00 13.85 16.44
CA GLN A 55 18.56 12.71 17.15
C GLN A 55 18.13 12.71 18.62
N GLY A 56 17.73 11.55 19.13
CA GLY A 56 17.29 11.38 20.52
C GLY A 56 15.84 11.77 20.81
N GLU A 57 15.13 12.39 19.85
CA GLU A 57 13.68 12.57 19.94
C GLU A 57 12.98 11.21 19.74
N LYS A 58 11.99 10.93 20.59
CA LYS A 58 11.18 9.71 20.53
C LYS A 58 9.71 10.08 20.45
N ILE A 59 8.93 9.24 19.79
CA ILE A 59 7.49 9.39 19.67
C ILE A 59 6.79 8.04 19.86
N ASP A 60 5.54 8.07 20.27
CA ASP A 60 4.69 6.90 20.23
C ASP A 60 4.06 6.81 18.83
N ILE A 61 4.17 5.65 18.20
CA ILE A 61 3.59 5.40 16.88
C ILE A 61 2.41 4.43 16.97
N ALA A 62 1.46 4.62 16.08
CA ALA A 62 0.30 3.74 15.95
C ALA A 62 0.60 2.61 14.96
N MET A 63 0.28 1.39 15.36
CA MET A 63 0.25 0.23 14.48
C MET A 63 -1.15 0.13 13.89
N VAL A 64 -1.28 0.30 12.59
CA VAL A 64 -2.57 0.57 11.92
C VAL A 64 -2.78 -0.36 10.73
N ILE A 65 -4.02 -0.80 10.57
CA ILE A 65 -4.55 -1.37 9.33
C ILE A 65 -5.72 -0.51 8.87
N TRP A 66 -5.96 -0.43 7.56
CA TRP A 66 -7.08 0.36 7.03
C TRP A 66 -8.14 -0.54 6.40
N LEU A 67 -9.39 -0.40 6.87
CA LEU A 67 -10.56 -1.07 6.32
C LEU A 67 -11.28 -0.14 5.35
N ILE A 68 -11.38 -0.57 4.10
CA ILE A 68 -12.03 0.13 3.00
C ILE A 68 -13.27 -0.68 2.60
N ARG A 69 -14.47 -0.08 2.68
CA ARG A 69 -15.72 -0.77 2.37
C ARG A 69 -16.49 -0.05 1.27
N GLY A 70 -16.88 -0.79 0.27
CA GLY A 70 -17.67 -0.32 -0.88
C GLY A 70 -17.71 -1.37 -1.98
N GLU A 71 -18.55 -1.20 -2.97
CA GLU A 71 -18.69 -2.10 -4.12
C GLU A 71 -18.88 -3.58 -3.72
N GLY A 72 -19.56 -3.83 -2.58
CA GLY A 72 -19.76 -5.17 -2.03
C GLY A 72 -18.49 -5.84 -1.47
N ARG A 73 -17.45 -5.07 -1.17
CA ARG A 73 -16.15 -5.56 -0.69
C ARG A 73 -15.79 -5.00 0.67
N ASN A 74 -15.04 -5.80 1.43
CA ASN A 74 -14.28 -5.42 2.62
C ASN A 74 -12.81 -5.61 2.29
N ILE A 75 -12.10 -4.51 2.04
CA ILE A 75 -10.72 -4.48 1.60
C ILE A 75 -9.86 -4.02 2.78
N LEU A 76 -8.81 -4.73 3.11
CA LEU A 76 -7.77 -4.24 4.01
C LEU A 76 -6.61 -3.67 3.20
N PHE A 77 -6.09 -2.54 3.61
CA PHE A 77 -4.76 -2.08 3.24
C PHE A 77 -3.84 -2.34 4.42
N ASP A 78 -2.87 -3.20 4.21
CA ASP A 78 -2.05 -3.90 5.19
C ASP A 78 -2.86 -4.84 6.13
N SER A 79 -2.17 -5.81 6.74
CA SER A 79 -2.79 -6.85 7.56
C SER A 79 -2.31 -6.87 9.01
N GLY A 80 -1.36 -5.99 9.36
CA GLY A 80 -0.72 -6.00 10.67
C GLY A 80 0.15 -7.24 10.89
N PHE A 81 0.30 -7.65 12.14
CA PHE A 81 1.07 -8.83 12.53
C PHE A 81 0.49 -9.53 13.76
N HIS A 82 0.92 -10.78 14.01
CA HIS A 82 0.53 -11.50 15.23
C HIS A 82 1.66 -12.38 15.81
N ARG A 83 2.81 -12.47 15.15
CA ARG A 83 3.90 -13.36 15.58
C ARG A 83 4.60 -12.83 16.83
N GLN A 84 4.67 -13.70 17.86
CA GLN A 84 5.22 -13.36 19.17
C GLN A 84 6.72 -13.03 19.13
N SER A 85 7.45 -13.51 18.12
CA SER A 85 8.88 -13.25 17.93
C SER A 85 9.21 -11.76 17.90
N TRP A 86 8.31 -10.91 17.42
CA TRP A 86 8.53 -9.47 17.26
C TRP A 86 8.39 -8.67 18.56
N PHE A 87 7.59 -9.15 19.53
CA PHE A 87 7.40 -8.44 20.81
C PHE A 87 8.66 -8.27 21.63
N LYS A 88 9.67 -9.13 21.45
CA LYS A 88 10.97 -9.00 22.14
C LYS A 88 11.80 -7.83 21.59
N TYR A 89 11.57 -7.42 20.35
CA TYR A 89 12.27 -6.29 19.70
C TYR A 89 11.47 -5.00 19.81
N PHE A 90 10.15 -5.12 19.74
CA PHE A 90 9.22 -3.99 19.73
C PHE A 90 8.19 -4.19 20.86
N PRO A 91 8.39 -3.54 22.02
CA PRO A 91 7.51 -3.71 23.18
C PRO A 91 6.18 -2.98 22.98
N MET A 92 5.30 -3.60 22.22
CA MET A 92 3.96 -3.09 21.90
C MET A 92 3.13 -2.90 23.16
N LYS A 93 2.38 -1.80 23.19
CA LYS A 93 1.30 -1.56 24.15
C LYS A 93 -0.04 -1.76 23.47
N ASP A 94 -1.03 -2.10 24.27
CA ASP A 94 -2.43 -2.11 23.85
C ASP A 94 -2.69 -2.96 22.60
N PHE A 95 -1.93 -4.07 22.48
CA PHE A 95 -2.01 -4.97 21.33
C PHE A 95 -3.32 -5.74 21.31
N LEU A 96 -3.97 -5.71 20.15
CA LEU A 96 -5.10 -6.54 19.79
C LEU A 96 -4.77 -7.21 18.45
N GLN A 97 -4.95 -8.51 18.37
CA GLN A 97 -4.67 -9.22 17.12
C GLN A 97 -5.46 -8.60 15.94
N PRO A 98 -4.89 -8.45 14.75
CA PRO A 98 -5.53 -7.72 13.65
C PRO A 98 -6.92 -8.20 13.27
N ASP A 99 -7.17 -9.51 13.28
CA ASP A 99 -8.51 -10.09 13.02
C ASP A 99 -9.53 -9.71 14.09
N GLU A 100 -9.13 -9.67 15.36
CA GLU A 100 -9.98 -9.17 16.44
C GLU A 100 -10.21 -7.65 16.35
N ALA A 101 -9.19 -6.91 15.89
CA ALA A 101 -9.31 -5.48 15.67
C ALA A 101 -10.30 -5.14 14.54
N VAL A 102 -10.33 -5.92 13.47
CA VAL A 102 -11.28 -5.77 12.35
C VAL A 102 -12.72 -6.04 12.82
N LYS A 103 -12.95 -6.96 13.76
CA LYS A 103 -14.28 -7.22 14.34
C LYS A 103 -14.86 -5.98 15.04
N LEU A 104 -14.02 -5.14 15.64
CA LEU A 104 -14.47 -3.88 16.25
C LEU A 104 -15.05 -2.90 15.21
N ALA A 105 -14.61 -3.01 13.95
CA ALA A 105 -15.17 -2.25 12.83
C ALA A 105 -16.40 -2.93 12.17
N GLY A 106 -16.90 -4.04 12.77
CA GLY A 106 -18.10 -4.73 12.33
C GLY A 106 -17.91 -5.65 11.12
N VAL A 107 -16.70 -6.17 10.90
CA VAL A 107 -16.38 -7.11 9.81
C VAL A 107 -15.75 -8.36 10.42
N GLN A 108 -16.24 -9.55 10.07
CA GLN A 108 -15.60 -10.79 10.45
C GLN A 108 -14.38 -11.07 9.56
N PRO A 109 -13.33 -11.74 10.05
CA PRO A 109 -12.14 -12.07 9.26
C PRO A 109 -12.46 -12.81 7.95
N GLU A 110 -13.48 -13.67 7.95
CA GLU A 110 -13.93 -14.42 6.76
C GLU A 110 -14.71 -13.56 5.76
N GLU A 111 -15.11 -12.35 6.14
CA GLU A 111 -15.79 -11.38 5.28
C GLU A 111 -14.82 -10.42 4.60
N VAL A 112 -13.54 -10.43 4.97
CA VAL A 112 -12.49 -9.69 4.27
C VAL A 112 -12.31 -10.33 2.89
N THR A 113 -12.55 -9.54 1.85
CA THR A 113 -12.52 -10.01 0.46
C THR A 113 -11.15 -9.86 -0.18
N ASP A 114 -10.43 -8.82 0.19
CA ASP A 114 -9.15 -8.46 -0.39
C ASP A 114 -8.22 -7.86 0.68
N ILE A 115 -6.93 -8.12 0.56
CA ILE A 115 -5.86 -7.46 1.31
C ILE A 115 -4.88 -6.92 0.30
N VAL A 116 -4.59 -5.63 0.37
CA VAL A 116 -3.54 -4.99 -0.42
C VAL A 116 -2.35 -4.76 0.49
N ILE A 117 -1.24 -5.40 0.20
CA ILE A 117 -0.01 -5.31 1.00
C ILE A 117 0.86 -4.19 0.43
N SER A 118 1.06 -3.16 1.22
CA SER A 118 1.92 -2.04 0.83
C SER A 118 3.36 -2.45 0.65
N HIS A 119 3.85 -3.35 1.50
CA HIS A 119 5.22 -3.88 1.47
C HIS A 119 5.39 -5.08 2.43
N ALA A 120 6.52 -5.76 2.33
CA ALA A 120 6.74 -7.05 2.98
C ALA A 120 7.23 -6.99 4.44
N HIS A 121 7.29 -5.81 5.10
CA HIS A 121 7.65 -5.78 6.52
C HIS A 121 6.64 -6.54 7.39
N TRP A 122 7.16 -7.08 8.49
CA TRP A 122 6.45 -7.94 9.43
C TRP A 122 5.15 -7.34 9.97
N ASP A 123 5.10 -6.04 10.19
CA ASP A 123 3.96 -5.31 10.76
C ASP A 123 2.90 -4.86 9.73
N HIS A 124 3.15 -5.13 8.45
CA HIS A 124 2.22 -4.90 7.34
C HIS A 124 1.72 -6.20 6.72
N MET A 125 2.61 -7.18 6.54
CA MET A 125 2.28 -8.46 5.90
C MET A 125 2.01 -9.60 6.88
N GLY A 126 2.43 -9.47 8.15
CA GLY A 126 2.47 -10.56 9.13
C GLY A 126 1.11 -11.05 9.65
N GLY A 127 0.00 -10.50 9.17
CA GLY A 127 -1.36 -10.93 9.51
C GLY A 127 -2.17 -11.52 8.34
N ILE A 128 -1.54 -11.79 7.19
CA ILE A 128 -2.27 -12.27 5.99
C ILE A 128 -2.98 -13.61 6.19
N ASP A 129 -2.46 -14.48 7.05
CA ASP A 129 -3.03 -15.78 7.41
C ASP A 129 -4.27 -15.71 8.31
N LEU A 130 -4.49 -14.56 8.96
CA LEU A 130 -5.67 -14.32 9.79
C LEU A 130 -6.96 -14.13 8.99
N PHE A 131 -6.86 -13.94 7.67
CA PHE A 131 -7.97 -13.65 6.76
C PHE A 131 -8.11 -14.73 5.68
N PRO A 132 -8.70 -15.88 6.01
CA PRO A 132 -8.56 -17.12 5.23
C PRO A 132 -9.20 -17.09 3.84
N LYS A 133 -10.12 -16.15 3.58
CA LYS A 133 -10.83 -16.04 2.28
C LYS A 133 -10.33 -14.88 1.41
N ALA A 134 -9.48 -14.02 1.94
CA ALA A 134 -9.04 -12.84 1.24
C ALA A 134 -8.16 -13.17 0.02
N THR A 135 -8.36 -12.45 -1.06
CA THR A 135 -7.39 -12.33 -2.16
C THR A 135 -6.32 -11.33 -1.74
N VAL A 136 -5.06 -11.72 -1.79
CA VAL A 136 -3.92 -10.87 -1.41
C VAL A 136 -3.31 -10.24 -2.66
N TRP A 137 -3.09 -8.92 -2.61
CA TRP A 137 -2.48 -8.13 -3.67
C TRP A 137 -1.14 -7.59 -3.17
N ILE A 138 -0.09 -7.69 -3.98
CA ILE A 138 1.25 -7.19 -3.66
C ILE A 138 1.99 -6.87 -4.96
N GLN A 139 2.92 -5.93 -4.93
CA GLN A 139 3.78 -5.67 -6.08
C GLN A 139 4.58 -6.92 -6.48
N LYS A 140 4.60 -7.21 -7.77
CA LYS A 140 5.28 -8.37 -8.35
C LYS A 140 6.77 -8.40 -8.01
N GLU A 141 7.43 -7.24 -8.05
CA GLU A 141 8.85 -7.14 -7.75
C GLU A 141 9.14 -7.28 -6.24
N GLU A 142 8.20 -6.85 -5.36
CA GLU A 142 8.26 -7.10 -3.92
C GLU A 142 8.22 -8.61 -3.63
N PHE A 143 7.21 -9.29 -4.18
CA PHE A 143 7.08 -10.75 -4.08
C PHE A 143 8.33 -11.47 -4.59
N ARG A 144 8.82 -11.14 -5.79
CA ARG A 144 9.97 -11.81 -6.40
C ARG A 144 11.24 -11.65 -5.57
N TYR A 145 11.50 -10.43 -5.09
CA TYR A 145 12.70 -10.16 -4.32
C TYR A 145 12.69 -10.90 -2.99
N TYR A 146 11.62 -10.79 -2.20
CA TYR A 146 11.57 -11.39 -0.87
C TYR A 146 11.31 -12.90 -0.85
N THR A 147 10.85 -13.49 -1.94
CA THR A 147 10.81 -14.95 -2.09
C THR A 147 12.10 -15.54 -2.68
N GLY A 148 13.10 -14.73 -3.02
CA GLY A 148 14.32 -15.17 -3.70
C GLY A 148 15.58 -14.42 -3.29
N GLU A 149 15.90 -13.35 -3.99
CA GLU A 149 17.19 -12.66 -3.94
C GLU A 149 17.51 -12.06 -2.56
N ALA A 150 16.51 -11.61 -1.81
CA ALA A 150 16.66 -11.03 -0.48
C ALA A 150 17.41 -11.94 0.49
N TRP A 151 17.34 -13.26 0.31
CA TRP A 151 17.93 -14.29 1.17
C TRP A 151 19.27 -14.82 0.66
N GLN A 152 19.77 -14.28 -0.45
CA GLN A 152 21.05 -14.65 -1.02
C GLN A 152 22.19 -13.74 -0.49
N ALA A 153 23.44 -14.10 -0.78
CA ALA A 153 24.59 -13.28 -0.43
C ALA A 153 24.45 -11.88 -1.06
N GLY A 154 24.50 -10.84 -0.21
CA GLY A 154 24.28 -9.46 -0.62
C GLY A 154 22.79 -9.03 -0.71
N GLY A 155 21.86 -9.92 -0.43
CA GLY A 155 20.44 -9.60 -0.31
C GLY A 155 20.13 -8.80 0.97
N HIS A 156 18.96 -8.15 0.98
CA HIS A 156 18.52 -7.31 2.09
C HIS A 156 17.12 -7.72 2.54
N HIS A 157 16.99 -8.18 3.78
CA HIS A 157 15.74 -8.71 4.35
C HIS A 157 15.49 -8.22 5.80
N GLY A 158 16.05 -7.06 6.17
CA GLY A 158 15.77 -6.43 7.46
C GLY A 158 14.27 -6.13 7.61
N GLY A 159 13.68 -6.48 8.75
CA GLY A 159 12.25 -6.30 9.00
C GLY A 159 11.33 -7.29 8.28
N ILE A 160 11.87 -8.31 7.61
CA ILE A 160 11.08 -9.35 6.93
C ILE A 160 11.05 -10.61 7.80
N ASP A 161 9.86 -11.12 8.06
CA ASP A 161 9.69 -12.40 8.75
C ASP A 161 9.71 -13.54 7.73
N PRO A 162 10.60 -14.54 7.88
CA PRO A 162 10.68 -15.66 6.95
C PRO A 162 9.40 -16.53 6.94
N GLU A 163 8.65 -16.59 8.05
CA GLU A 163 7.39 -17.32 8.10
C GLU A 163 6.29 -16.60 7.31
N ASP A 164 6.28 -15.26 7.30
CA ASP A 164 5.35 -14.48 6.49
C ASP A 164 5.64 -14.63 4.99
N VAL A 165 6.92 -14.74 4.62
CA VAL A 165 7.31 -15.05 3.23
C VAL A 165 6.82 -16.44 2.80
N GLN A 166 6.95 -17.45 3.69
CA GLN A 166 6.43 -18.81 3.43
C GLN A 166 4.90 -18.80 3.27
N GLU A 167 4.21 -18.02 4.11
CA GLU A 167 2.77 -17.84 4.05
C GLU A 167 2.35 -17.18 2.72
N LEU A 168 3.07 -16.16 2.28
CA LEU A 168 2.81 -15.51 1.00
C LEU A 168 2.97 -16.47 -0.19
N VAL A 169 3.97 -17.36 -0.16
CA VAL A 169 4.16 -18.42 -1.15
C VAL A 169 3.00 -19.44 -1.08
N ARG A 170 2.55 -19.81 0.13
CA ARG A 170 1.40 -20.70 0.32
C ARG A 170 0.13 -20.11 -0.31
N ILE A 171 -0.18 -18.85 -0.03
CA ILE A 171 -1.33 -18.12 -0.60
C ILE A 171 -1.23 -18.06 -2.14
N ASN A 172 -0.03 -17.89 -2.68
CA ASN A 172 0.19 -17.91 -4.13
C ASN A 172 -0.14 -19.29 -4.73
N THR A 173 0.30 -20.37 -4.10
CA THR A 173 0.03 -21.74 -4.59
C THR A 173 -1.44 -22.15 -4.44
N GLU A 174 -2.18 -21.53 -3.54
CA GLU A 174 -3.64 -21.64 -3.40
C GLU A 174 -4.43 -20.83 -4.44
N GLY A 175 -3.77 -20.02 -5.25
CA GLY A 175 -4.40 -19.17 -6.25
C GLY A 175 -5.08 -17.92 -5.71
N ARG A 176 -4.80 -17.55 -4.45
CA ARG A 176 -5.34 -16.35 -3.78
C ARG A 176 -4.43 -15.12 -3.87
N LEU A 177 -3.22 -15.23 -4.43
CA LEU A 177 -2.33 -14.09 -4.65
C LEU A 177 -2.57 -13.45 -6.02
N ARG A 178 -2.50 -12.12 -6.07
CA ARG A 178 -2.51 -11.29 -7.28
C ARG A 178 -1.28 -10.40 -7.29
N LEU A 179 -0.45 -10.58 -8.31
CA LEU A 179 0.76 -9.78 -8.49
C LEU A 179 0.43 -8.52 -9.29
N VAL A 180 0.68 -7.36 -8.68
CA VAL A 180 0.54 -6.06 -9.33
C VAL A 180 1.83 -5.75 -10.08
N ASP A 181 1.75 -5.41 -11.35
CA ASP A 181 2.93 -5.18 -12.19
C ASP A 181 3.13 -3.68 -12.45
N GLY A 182 3.84 -3.04 -11.54
CA GLY A 182 4.32 -1.67 -11.67
C GLY A 182 3.35 -0.59 -11.20
N ASP A 183 3.62 0.62 -11.66
CA ASP A 183 3.01 1.87 -11.19
C ASP A 183 1.60 2.10 -11.73
N ASN A 184 0.79 2.84 -10.96
CA ASN A 184 -0.52 3.38 -11.39
C ASN A 184 -1.50 2.30 -11.89
N GLN A 185 -1.61 1.18 -11.18
CA GLN A 185 -2.48 0.07 -11.54
C GLN A 185 -3.83 0.16 -10.83
N GLU A 186 -4.92 0.11 -11.57
CA GLU A 186 -6.26 -0.06 -10.99
C GLU A 186 -6.48 -1.57 -10.73
N ILE A 187 -6.50 -1.95 -9.47
CA ILE A 187 -6.61 -3.35 -9.04
C ILE A 187 -8.06 -3.77 -8.77
N LEU A 188 -8.88 -2.83 -8.32
CA LEU A 188 -10.33 -2.96 -8.11
C LEU A 188 -10.98 -1.66 -8.55
N PRO A 189 -12.30 -1.64 -8.86
CA PRO A 189 -12.99 -0.40 -9.27
C PRO A 189 -12.75 0.72 -8.25
N GLY A 190 -12.12 1.82 -8.69
CA GLY A 190 -11.81 2.97 -7.84
C GLY A 190 -10.69 2.78 -6.81
N ILE A 191 -10.05 1.62 -6.78
CA ILE A 191 -8.86 1.33 -5.95
C ILE A 191 -7.65 1.20 -6.86
N ARG A 192 -6.68 2.08 -6.66
CA ARG A 192 -5.50 2.16 -7.50
C ARG A 192 -4.23 2.17 -6.66
N VAL A 193 -3.24 1.36 -7.03
CA VAL A 193 -1.93 1.32 -6.37
C VAL A 193 -0.88 2.03 -7.20
N PHE A 194 0.08 2.61 -6.52
CA PHE A 194 1.20 3.32 -7.10
C PHE A 194 2.49 2.81 -6.46
N THR A 195 3.54 2.66 -7.27
CA THR A 195 4.86 2.32 -6.73
C THR A 195 5.35 3.44 -5.81
N GLY A 196 5.79 3.05 -4.63
CA GLY A 196 6.44 3.92 -3.68
C GLY A 196 7.90 4.22 -4.08
N SER A 197 8.59 4.88 -3.20
CA SER A 197 10.00 5.26 -3.38
C SER A 197 10.93 4.34 -2.61
N ARG A 198 10.67 3.04 -2.69
CA ARG A 198 11.52 2.00 -2.14
C ARG A 198 11.76 2.19 -0.63
N HIS A 199 10.69 2.19 0.14
CA HIS A 199 10.79 1.93 1.58
C HIS A 199 11.31 0.50 1.81
N THR A 200 10.73 -0.47 1.08
CA THR A 200 11.28 -1.80 0.81
C THR A 200 11.66 -1.92 -0.67
N TYR A 201 11.94 -3.11 -1.16
CA TYR A 201 12.41 -3.30 -2.55
C TYR A 201 11.45 -2.71 -3.58
N ALA A 202 10.13 -2.93 -3.42
CA ALA A 202 9.10 -2.42 -4.31
C ALA A 202 7.82 -2.07 -3.55
N SER A 203 7.94 -1.24 -2.49
CA SER A 203 6.78 -0.77 -1.72
C SER A 203 5.78 -0.01 -2.59
N GLU A 204 4.51 -0.02 -2.18
CA GLU A 204 3.42 0.69 -2.85
C GLU A 204 2.56 1.48 -1.87
N TYR A 205 1.76 2.42 -2.39
CA TYR A 205 0.73 3.15 -1.68
C TYR A 205 -0.59 3.11 -2.44
N LEU A 206 -1.69 3.37 -1.75
CA LEU A 206 -3.04 3.16 -2.25
C LEU A 206 -3.77 4.48 -2.45
N LEU A 207 -4.42 4.66 -3.61
CA LEU A 207 -5.41 5.71 -3.85
C LEU A 207 -6.82 5.10 -3.80
N VAL A 208 -7.67 5.64 -2.94
CA VAL A 208 -9.10 5.36 -2.90
C VAL A 208 -9.84 6.51 -3.59
N SER A 209 -10.36 6.23 -4.78
CA SER A 209 -11.06 7.20 -5.61
C SER A 209 -12.40 7.63 -5.00
N GLY A 210 -12.94 8.75 -5.46
CA GLY A 210 -14.24 9.30 -5.04
C GLY A 210 -14.29 10.79 -5.28
N ALA A 211 -15.39 11.45 -4.87
CA ALA A 211 -15.53 12.91 -4.97
C ALA A 211 -14.41 13.67 -4.24
N LYS A 212 -13.91 13.09 -3.18
CA LYS A 212 -12.70 13.51 -2.46
C LYS A 212 -11.79 12.29 -2.33
N PRO A 213 -10.79 12.11 -3.21
CA PRO A 213 -9.89 10.97 -3.14
C PRO A 213 -9.01 11.03 -1.90
N PHE A 214 -8.65 9.86 -1.37
CA PHE A 214 -7.68 9.70 -0.29
C PHE A 214 -6.52 8.83 -0.73
N VAL A 215 -5.33 9.18 -0.26
CA VAL A 215 -4.14 8.34 -0.40
C VAL A 215 -3.81 7.76 0.96
N LEU A 216 -3.70 6.44 1.04
CA LEU A 216 -3.16 5.70 2.18
C LEU A 216 -1.70 5.41 1.86
N ALA A 217 -0.80 6.09 2.56
CA ALA A 217 0.62 6.14 2.19
C ALA A 217 1.43 4.95 2.71
N SER A 218 0.94 4.28 3.78
CA SER A 218 1.75 3.33 4.54
C SER A 218 3.14 3.92 4.82
N ASP A 219 4.20 3.16 4.80
CA ASP A 219 5.54 3.59 5.17
C ASP A 219 6.27 4.43 4.11
N ASN A 220 5.65 4.62 2.95
CA ASN A 220 6.13 5.63 2.00
C ASN A 220 5.99 7.07 2.55
N CYS A 221 5.18 7.23 3.59
CA CYS A 221 5.07 8.43 4.43
C CYS A 221 4.68 7.99 5.86
N TYR A 222 5.61 7.97 6.79
CA TYR A 222 5.37 7.50 8.16
C TYR A 222 4.47 8.43 8.97
N LEU A 223 4.71 9.75 8.86
CA LEU A 223 4.12 10.77 9.72
C LEU A 223 3.65 11.95 8.89
N TYR A 224 2.64 12.67 9.37
CA TYR A 224 2.28 13.99 8.81
C TYR A 224 3.48 14.95 8.79
N ARG A 225 4.39 14.80 9.73
CA ARG A 225 5.64 15.57 9.79
C ARG A 225 6.50 15.41 8.53
N ASN A 226 6.50 14.25 7.88
CA ASN A 226 7.21 14.05 6.61
C ASN A 226 6.65 14.99 5.53
N LEU A 227 5.31 15.04 5.39
CA LEU A 227 4.62 15.92 4.44
C LEU A 227 4.82 17.40 4.77
N GLU A 228 4.64 17.78 6.04
CA GLU A 228 4.67 19.17 6.52
C GLU A 228 6.08 19.79 6.42
N LYS A 229 7.12 18.98 6.59
CA LYS A 229 8.51 19.41 6.56
C LYS A 229 9.26 19.05 5.27
N HIS A 230 8.58 18.39 4.33
CA HIS A 230 9.19 17.86 3.10
C HIS A 230 10.43 17.00 3.38
N MET A 231 10.31 16.10 4.36
CA MET A 231 11.38 15.21 4.79
C MET A 231 11.08 13.77 4.36
N SER A 232 12.11 13.07 3.91
CA SER A 232 11.97 11.67 3.51
C SER A 232 11.58 10.79 4.69
N SER A 233 10.72 9.81 4.45
CA SER A 233 10.62 8.61 5.27
C SER A 233 11.89 7.76 5.09
N ALA A 234 12.12 6.79 5.98
CA ALA A 234 13.15 5.79 5.76
C ALA A 234 12.92 5.04 4.44
N THR A 235 14.00 4.77 3.72
CA THR A 235 13.98 4.12 2.42
C THR A 235 15.01 3.00 2.36
N PHE A 236 14.90 2.15 1.35
CA PHE A 236 15.78 1.01 1.12
C PHE A 236 17.27 1.41 1.02
N SER A 237 17.54 2.60 0.48
CA SER A 237 18.89 3.18 0.41
C SER A 237 18.82 4.72 0.49
N GLU A 238 19.94 5.36 0.85
CA GLU A 238 20.03 6.83 0.86
C GLU A 238 19.75 7.47 -0.50
N ALA A 239 20.05 6.78 -1.59
CA ALA A 239 19.77 7.24 -2.94
C ALA A 239 18.28 7.41 -3.22
N ASP A 240 17.43 6.72 -2.46
CA ASP A 240 15.97 6.75 -2.63
C ASP A 240 15.29 7.91 -1.87
N HIS A 241 16.00 8.62 -0.95
CA HIS A 241 15.41 9.68 -0.12
C HIS A 241 14.78 10.80 -0.95
N GLN A 242 15.46 11.27 -2.00
CA GLN A 242 14.92 12.34 -2.84
C GLN A 242 13.69 11.88 -3.64
N ALA A 243 13.69 10.63 -4.09
CA ALA A 243 12.53 10.04 -4.75
C ALA A 243 11.34 9.89 -3.80
N ASN A 244 11.59 9.63 -2.50
CA ASN A 244 10.54 9.58 -1.48
C ASN A 244 9.86 10.95 -1.31
N ILE A 245 10.61 12.04 -1.21
CA ILE A 245 10.06 13.40 -1.12
C ILE A 245 9.21 13.73 -2.36
N GLN A 246 9.67 13.36 -3.55
CA GLN A 246 8.91 13.54 -4.79
C GLN A 246 7.61 12.71 -4.81
N ASN A 247 7.66 11.48 -4.31
CA ASN A 247 6.46 10.65 -4.18
C ASN A 247 5.46 11.20 -3.16
N GLN A 248 5.92 11.76 -2.05
CA GLN A 248 5.03 12.45 -1.11
C GLN A 248 4.31 13.65 -1.78
N ALA A 249 5.02 14.43 -2.60
CA ALA A 249 4.38 15.49 -3.38
C ALA A 249 3.34 14.94 -4.37
N ARG A 250 3.64 13.82 -5.04
CA ARG A 250 2.69 13.11 -5.91
C ARG A 250 1.46 12.60 -5.14
N MET A 251 1.63 12.09 -3.92
CA MET A 251 0.51 11.67 -3.08
C MET A 251 -0.45 12.84 -2.78
N ILE A 252 0.10 14.03 -2.49
CA ILE A 252 -0.69 15.25 -2.28
C ILE A 252 -1.43 15.64 -3.56
N GLU A 253 -0.78 15.57 -4.71
CA GLU A 253 -1.41 15.86 -6.01
C GLU A 253 -2.57 14.89 -6.30
N LEU A 254 -2.37 13.58 -6.13
CA LEU A 254 -3.38 12.54 -6.32
C LEU A 254 -4.57 12.70 -5.36
N ALA A 255 -4.31 13.01 -4.10
CA ALA A 255 -5.34 13.27 -3.10
C ALA A 255 -6.02 14.65 -3.31
N GLY A 256 -5.34 15.58 -3.99
CA GLY A 256 -5.75 16.97 -4.17
C GLY A 256 -5.64 17.84 -2.91
N SER A 257 -5.11 17.29 -1.79
CA SER A 257 -4.81 18.02 -0.54
C SER A 257 -3.94 17.15 0.36
N ALA A 258 -3.00 17.76 1.09
CA ALA A 258 -2.19 17.06 2.09
C ALA A 258 -3.04 16.44 3.21
N ASP A 259 -4.16 17.04 3.58
CA ASP A 259 -5.08 16.50 4.60
C ASP A 259 -5.75 15.18 4.20
N ARG A 260 -5.66 14.81 2.92
CA ARG A 260 -6.18 13.55 2.39
C ARG A 260 -5.10 12.53 2.07
N VAL A 261 -3.87 12.78 2.49
CA VAL A 261 -2.81 11.77 2.55
C VAL A 261 -2.71 11.27 3.98
N VAL A 262 -2.94 9.99 4.18
CA VAL A 262 -2.94 9.33 5.51
C VAL A 262 -1.63 8.57 5.67
N PRO A 263 -0.77 8.99 6.60
CA PRO A 263 0.51 8.35 6.90
C PRO A 263 0.37 6.96 7.51
N GLY A 264 1.45 6.16 7.46
CA GLY A 264 1.48 4.79 7.95
C GLY A 264 1.31 4.66 9.46
N HIS A 265 2.11 5.39 10.23
CA HIS A 265 2.24 5.15 11.68
C HIS A 265 1.90 6.37 12.56
N ASP A 266 1.32 7.44 11.99
CA ASP A 266 1.03 8.64 12.75
C ASP A 266 -0.22 8.49 13.62
N ALA A 267 -0.05 8.55 14.93
CA ALA A 267 -1.16 8.52 15.90
C ALA A 267 -2.12 9.72 15.75
N LEU A 268 -1.67 10.82 15.11
CA LEU A 268 -2.50 12.00 14.86
C LEU A 268 -3.69 11.70 13.93
N GLN A 269 -3.69 10.63 13.13
CA GLN A 269 -4.87 10.24 12.37
C GLN A 269 -6.10 10.00 13.26
N PHE A 270 -5.90 9.54 14.51
CA PHE A 270 -6.97 9.36 15.50
C PHE A 270 -7.42 10.64 16.20
N GLN A 271 -6.77 11.78 15.90
CA GLN A 271 -7.15 13.12 16.35
C GLN A 271 -7.67 13.99 15.20
N ARG A 272 -7.12 13.82 13.99
CA ARG A 272 -7.52 14.58 12.78
C ARG A 272 -8.87 14.13 12.23
N PHE A 273 -9.22 12.85 12.43
CA PHE A 273 -10.50 12.29 11.97
C PHE A 273 -11.41 11.95 13.15
N PRO A 274 -12.76 11.95 12.96
CA PRO A 274 -13.69 11.49 13.98
C PRO A 274 -13.36 10.06 14.41
N SER A 275 -13.07 9.88 15.70
CA SER A 275 -12.55 8.61 16.22
C SER A 275 -13.34 8.13 17.43
N GLU A 276 -13.49 6.83 17.53
CA GLU A 276 -14.11 6.13 18.67
C GLU A 276 -13.24 4.91 19.01
N GLY A 277 -12.70 4.90 20.24
CA GLY A 277 -11.80 3.86 20.69
C GLY A 277 -10.57 3.71 19.77
N ARG A 278 -10.47 2.58 19.07
CA ARG A 278 -9.36 2.24 18.18
C ARG A 278 -9.61 2.59 16.70
N ILE A 279 -10.75 3.19 16.37
CA ILE A 279 -11.20 3.39 15.01
C ILE A 279 -11.30 4.88 14.69
N ALA A 280 -10.62 5.32 13.64
CA ALA A 280 -10.78 6.63 13.04
C ALA A 280 -11.56 6.52 11.72
N LYS A 281 -12.59 7.34 11.55
CA LYS A 281 -13.44 7.39 10.34
C LYS A 281 -12.84 8.42 9.39
N ILE A 282 -12.03 7.97 8.42
CA ILE A 282 -11.33 8.84 7.47
C ILE A 282 -12.30 9.34 6.38
N ARG A 283 -13.17 8.45 5.90
CA ARG A 283 -14.24 8.78 4.95
C ARG A 283 -15.46 7.89 5.16
#